data_74f9a73371317ed0a2b1d52bee1acbd2
#
_entry.id   74f9a73371317ed0a2b1d52bee1acbd2
#
_cell.length_a   1.000
_cell.length_b   1.000
_cell.length_c   1.000
_cell.angle_alpha   90.00
_cell.angle_beta   90.00
_cell.angle_gamma   90.00
#
_symmetry.space_group_name_H-M   'P 1'
#
loop_
_entity.id
_entity.type
_entity.pdbx_description
1 polymer ?
#
loop_
_entity_poly.entity_id
_entity_poly.type
_entity_poly.pdbx_seq_one_letter_code
_entity_poly.pdbx_strand_id
1 'polypeptide(L)'
;MLNFNSIYLFYILIGLSAAMLAEGLYLLVYNNASYRKNINRRLQVMSGKADRESVLVQLRRERGLTSGGEYRLPLINLNQLLLQSGVSLGLGRLVLFIVVGMIAIFAAVVTFHGNIMYAFVTALFCGVVLPPIILKILRSRRQKKFSAQFPDGIDIIVRSLRAGHPVPIAITMVGKEMTDPIGSEFGIVSDELTYGSDLETAMRNLYFRVGTDDLPLFVTAVAIQRTTGGNLGEILENLSAVIRDRFKMRRKIRALAAEGRASALILSSLPIGMFITIQFLVPTFYGSVWNQDLTKIALGLAAGWMGVGNLIMWRMVNFRI
;
A
#
# COMPACT_ATOMS: atom_id res chain seq x y z
N MET A 1 19.90 -42.75 3.61
CA MET A 1 19.96 -42.52 5.08
C MET A 1 20.30 -41.06 5.32
N LEU A 2 19.34 -40.20 5.55
CA LEU A 2 19.57 -38.83 5.96
C LEU A 2 19.96 -38.87 7.44
N ASN A 3 21.17 -38.45 7.76
CA ASN A 3 21.68 -38.44 9.12
C ASN A 3 20.78 -37.55 10.01
N PHE A 4 20.48 -38.04 11.21
CA PHE A 4 19.64 -37.39 12.21
C PHE A 4 20.06 -35.94 12.48
N ASN A 5 21.34 -35.59 12.31
CA ASN A 5 21.87 -34.24 12.42
C ASN A 5 21.40 -33.26 11.31
N SER A 6 21.11 -33.74 10.11
CA SER A 6 20.66 -32.85 9.00
C SER A 6 19.19 -32.43 9.16
N ILE A 7 18.36 -33.27 9.78
CA ILE A 7 16.94 -32.99 10.03
C ILE A 7 16.80 -31.92 11.12
N TYR A 8 17.59 -31.97 12.20
CA TYR A 8 17.57 -30.95 13.26
C TYR A 8 18.08 -29.61 12.75
N LEU A 9 19.16 -29.58 11.97
CA LEU A 9 19.69 -28.36 11.35
C LEU A 9 18.66 -27.71 10.42
N PHE A 10 17.87 -28.53 9.75
CA PHE A 10 16.79 -28.10 8.88
C PHE A 10 15.62 -27.47 9.64
N TYR A 11 15.14 -28.08 10.74
CA TYR A 11 14.08 -27.49 11.60
C TYR A 11 14.55 -26.20 12.26
N ILE A 12 15.84 -26.09 12.64
CA ILE A 12 16.43 -24.87 13.18
C ILE A 12 16.42 -23.76 12.11
N LEU A 13 16.79 -24.07 10.86
CA LEU A 13 16.75 -23.10 9.75
C LEU A 13 15.34 -22.60 9.42
N ILE A 14 14.36 -23.51 9.41
CA ILE A 14 12.95 -23.13 9.23
C ILE A 14 12.47 -22.29 10.39
N GLY A 15 12.75 -22.68 11.63
CA GLY A 15 12.37 -21.93 12.83
C GLY A 15 12.99 -20.52 12.82
N LEU A 16 14.27 -20.42 12.47
CA LEU A 16 14.97 -19.13 12.39
C LEU A 16 14.40 -18.23 11.27
N SER A 17 14.07 -18.82 10.12
CA SER A 17 13.47 -18.09 9.00
C SER A 17 12.04 -17.63 9.30
N ALA A 18 11.23 -18.45 9.97
CA ALA A 18 9.89 -18.11 10.44
C ALA A 18 9.93 -17.02 11.51
N ALA A 19 10.88 -17.08 12.45
CA ALA A 19 11.10 -16.05 13.46
C ALA A 19 11.52 -14.71 12.83
N MET A 20 12.44 -14.72 11.87
CA MET A 20 12.83 -13.51 11.14
C MET A 20 11.71 -12.94 10.27
N LEU A 21 10.87 -13.79 9.66
CA LEU A 21 9.68 -13.32 8.93
C LEU A 21 8.65 -12.70 9.89
N ALA A 22 8.43 -13.31 11.07
CA ALA A 22 7.54 -12.77 12.09
C ALA A 22 8.06 -11.43 12.64
N GLU A 23 9.37 -11.32 12.90
CA GLU A 23 10.03 -10.09 13.33
C GLU A 23 10.01 -9.01 12.25
N GLY A 24 10.17 -9.38 10.98
CA GLY A 24 10.02 -8.49 9.84
C GLY A 24 8.61 -7.97 9.67
N LEU A 25 7.59 -8.83 9.79
CA LEU A 25 6.18 -8.46 9.80
C LEU A 25 5.84 -7.58 11.02
N TYR A 26 6.34 -7.92 12.20
CA TYR A 26 6.18 -7.14 13.41
C TYR A 26 6.78 -5.73 13.26
N LEU A 27 8.00 -5.61 12.72
CA LEU A 27 8.63 -4.33 12.44
C LEU A 27 7.89 -3.53 11.36
N LEU A 28 7.31 -4.17 10.35
CA LEU A 28 6.49 -3.52 9.33
C LEU A 28 5.17 -2.97 9.90
N VAL A 29 4.57 -3.69 10.84
CA VAL A 29 3.30 -3.30 11.47
C VAL A 29 3.53 -2.29 12.61
N TYR A 30 4.61 -2.47 13.40
CA TYR A 30 4.86 -1.71 14.63
C TYR A 30 5.70 -0.45 14.43
N ASN A 31 6.35 -0.26 13.28
CA ASN A 31 7.22 0.88 12.99
C ASN A 31 6.47 2.25 12.97
N ASN A 32 5.14 2.24 13.02
CA ASN A 32 4.33 3.44 13.25
C ASN A 32 4.55 4.09 14.64
N ALA A 33 5.11 3.36 15.62
CA ALA A 33 5.37 3.88 16.97
C ALA A 33 6.73 4.59 17.10
N SER A 34 7.68 4.32 16.20
CA SER A 34 9.04 4.90 16.26
C SER A 34 9.10 6.38 15.86
N TYR A 35 8.03 6.96 15.37
CA TYR A 35 8.02 8.36 14.91
C TYR A 35 8.23 9.36 16.04
N ARG A 36 7.70 9.08 17.25
CA ARG A 36 7.90 9.95 18.45
C ARG A 36 9.36 9.98 18.92
N LYS A 37 10.13 8.93 18.70
CA LYS A 37 11.54 8.87 19.10
C LYS A 37 12.46 9.72 18.21
N ASN A 38 12.08 9.91 16.95
CA ASN A 38 12.83 10.72 15.99
C ASN A 38 12.68 12.24 16.22
N ILE A 39 11.59 12.68 16.86
CA ILE A 39 11.37 14.11 17.18
C ILE A 39 12.41 14.59 18.22
N ASN A 40 12.71 13.82 19.26
CA ASN A 40 13.70 14.17 20.25
C ASN A 40 15.14 14.24 19.68
N ARG A 41 15.45 13.38 18.71
CA ARG A 41 16.75 13.37 18.04
C ARG A 41 16.92 14.55 17.07
N ARG A 42 15.82 15.01 16.45
CA ARG A 42 15.81 16.22 15.63
C ARG A 42 16.15 17.48 16.41
N LEU A 43 15.64 17.60 17.65
CA LEU A 43 15.95 18.69 18.56
C LEU A 43 17.44 18.72 18.96
N GLN A 44 18.08 17.56 19.09
CA GLN A 44 19.52 17.45 19.38
C GLN A 44 20.40 17.85 18.19
N VAL A 45 20.00 17.55 16.96
CA VAL A 45 20.72 17.94 15.74
C VAL A 45 20.55 19.44 15.47
N MET A 46 19.37 20.03 15.82
CA MET A 46 19.12 21.46 15.69
C MET A 46 19.91 22.34 16.67
N SER A 47 20.38 21.80 17.79
CA SER A 47 21.18 22.52 18.77
C SER A 47 22.67 22.67 18.40
N GLY A 48 23.15 21.91 17.40
CA GLY A 48 24.50 22.06 16.87
C GLY A 48 24.57 23.15 15.77
N LYS A 49 25.62 23.98 15.79
CA LYS A 49 25.92 25.03 14.79
C LYS A 49 26.29 24.45 13.42
N ALA A 50 25.51 23.50 12.87
CA ALA A 50 25.75 22.93 11.57
C ALA A 50 25.09 23.78 10.48
N ASP A 51 25.77 23.94 9.35
CA ASP A 51 25.27 24.64 8.17
C ASP A 51 23.94 24.01 7.71
N ARG A 52 22.95 24.84 7.39
CA ARG A 52 21.57 24.40 7.07
C ARG A 52 21.52 23.35 5.96
N GLU A 53 22.40 23.45 4.99
CA GLU A 53 22.47 22.53 3.87
C GLU A 53 23.04 21.16 4.28
N SER A 54 24.02 21.14 5.17
CA SER A 54 24.61 19.90 5.71
C SER A 54 23.60 19.11 6.55
N VAL A 55 22.73 19.80 7.29
CA VAL A 55 21.64 19.18 8.08
C VAL A 55 20.58 18.54 7.17
N LEU A 56 20.18 19.22 6.08
CA LEU A 56 19.27 18.64 5.09
C LEU A 56 19.85 17.36 4.43
N VAL A 57 21.11 17.41 4.03
CA VAL A 57 21.81 16.26 3.43
C VAL A 57 21.90 15.12 4.44
N GLN A 58 22.19 15.40 5.70
CA GLN A 58 22.25 14.39 6.76
C GLN A 58 20.88 13.76 7.04
N LEU A 59 19.80 14.55 7.13
CA LEU A 59 18.44 14.07 7.30
C LEU A 59 17.95 13.23 6.10
N ARG A 60 18.34 13.59 4.88
CA ARG A 60 18.08 12.78 3.69
C ARG A 60 18.87 11.47 3.71
N ARG A 61 20.14 11.51 4.11
CA ARG A 61 21.01 10.33 4.21
C ARG A 61 20.56 9.33 5.27
N GLU A 62 20.08 9.80 6.43
CA GLU A 62 19.48 8.95 7.48
C GLU A 62 18.24 8.20 7.02
N ARG A 63 17.55 8.72 6.00
CA ARG A 63 16.40 8.08 5.33
C ARG A 63 16.78 7.20 4.13
N GLY A 64 18.08 7.01 3.87
CA GLY A 64 18.57 6.22 2.73
C GLY A 64 18.46 6.94 1.39
N LEU A 65 18.24 8.26 1.39
CA LEU A 65 18.17 9.10 0.20
C LEU A 65 19.55 9.64 -0.16
N THR A 66 19.82 9.88 -1.46
CA THR A 66 20.99 10.65 -1.90
C THR A 66 20.85 12.12 -1.51
N SER A 67 21.93 12.91 -1.64
CA SER A 67 21.89 14.37 -1.48
C SER A 67 20.81 15.04 -2.34
N GLY A 68 20.47 14.47 -3.50
CA GLY A 68 19.37 14.89 -4.38
C GLY A 68 17.98 14.40 -3.97
N GLY A 69 17.83 13.61 -2.90
CA GLY A 69 16.54 13.10 -2.44
C GLY A 69 16.07 11.80 -3.11
N GLU A 70 16.91 11.13 -3.91
CA GLU A 70 16.59 9.88 -4.58
C GLU A 70 17.29 8.67 -3.93
N TYR A 71 16.71 7.47 -4.05
CA TYR A 71 17.41 6.23 -3.68
C TYR A 71 18.41 5.82 -4.78
N ARG A 72 19.56 5.27 -4.40
CA ARG A 72 20.59 4.74 -5.33
C ARG A 72 20.21 3.38 -5.93
N LEU A 73 19.08 3.26 -6.61
CA LEU A 73 18.72 2.02 -7.30
C LEU A 73 18.61 2.25 -8.81
N PRO A 74 19.11 1.33 -9.64
CA PRO A 74 19.02 1.44 -11.10
C PRO A 74 17.59 1.28 -11.65
N LEU A 75 16.62 0.90 -10.80
CA LEU A 75 15.23 0.69 -11.16
C LEU A 75 14.36 1.81 -10.56
N ILE A 76 14.12 2.86 -11.33
CA ILE A 76 13.36 4.06 -10.97
C ILE A 76 11.99 3.71 -10.36
N ASN A 77 11.32 2.70 -10.91
CA ASN A 77 9.98 2.28 -10.46
C ASN A 77 9.98 1.63 -9.05
N LEU A 78 11.02 0.87 -8.70
CA LEU A 78 11.14 0.25 -7.37
C LEU A 78 11.46 1.29 -6.29
N ASN A 79 12.25 2.29 -6.64
CA ASN A 79 12.61 3.40 -5.78
C ASN A 79 11.37 4.21 -5.36
N GLN A 80 10.53 4.53 -6.34
CA GLN A 80 9.28 5.24 -6.11
C GLN A 80 8.28 4.40 -5.29
N LEU A 81 8.20 3.09 -5.52
CA LEU A 81 7.37 2.18 -4.73
C LEU A 81 7.82 2.11 -3.27
N LEU A 82 9.12 2.08 -3.01
CA LEU A 82 9.67 2.09 -1.66
C LEU A 82 9.36 3.39 -0.92
N LEU A 83 9.58 4.55 -1.56
CA LEU A 83 9.24 5.86 -1.01
C LEU A 83 7.76 5.96 -0.64
N GLN A 84 6.90 5.58 -1.57
CA GLN A 84 5.45 5.70 -1.43
C GLN A 84 4.85 4.65 -0.48
N SER A 85 5.51 3.51 -0.27
CA SER A 85 5.07 2.51 0.72
C SER A 85 5.27 2.97 2.17
N GLY A 86 6.15 3.96 2.40
CA GLY A 86 6.46 4.47 3.73
C GLY A 86 7.30 3.51 4.57
N VAL A 87 7.87 2.49 3.96
CA VAL A 87 8.76 1.54 4.62
C VAL A 87 10.10 2.22 4.86
N SER A 88 10.40 2.52 6.12
CA SER A 88 11.68 3.13 6.56
C SER A 88 12.82 2.11 6.72
N LEU A 89 12.62 0.88 6.26
CA LEU A 89 13.65 -0.15 6.28
C LEU A 89 14.72 0.22 5.26
N GLY A 90 15.97 0.38 5.70
CA GLY A 90 17.11 0.55 4.79
C GLY A 90 17.16 -0.62 3.80
N LEU A 91 17.60 -0.35 2.56
CA LEU A 91 17.69 -1.34 1.48
C LEU A 91 18.36 -2.65 1.91
N GLY A 92 19.40 -2.60 2.75
CA GLY A 92 20.08 -3.78 3.26
C GLY A 92 19.17 -4.73 4.05
N ARG A 93 18.27 -4.20 4.90
CA ARG A 93 17.30 -5.01 5.65
C ARG A 93 16.25 -5.62 4.74
N LEU A 94 15.77 -4.86 3.76
CA LEU A 94 14.79 -5.37 2.79
C LEU A 94 15.37 -6.52 1.97
N VAL A 95 16.59 -6.39 1.48
CA VAL A 95 17.31 -7.48 0.76
C VAL A 95 17.49 -8.68 1.68
N LEU A 96 17.90 -8.47 2.93
CA LEU A 96 18.07 -9.54 3.91
C LEU A 96 16.76 -10.29 4.14
N PHE A 97 15.61 -9.62 4.29
CA PHE A 97 14.30 -10.26 4.41
C PHE A 97 13.92 -11.05 3.17
N ILE A 98 14.22 -10.57 1.98
CA ILE A 98 13.96 -11.29 0.72
C ILE A 98 14.81 -12.57 0.67
N VAL A 99 16.10 -12.49 0.99
CA VAL A 99 17.01 -13.63 0.97
C VAL A 99 16.59 -14.69 1.99
N VAL A 100 16.28 -14.28 3.22
CA VAL A 100 15.80 -15.19 4.28
C VAL A 100 14.48 -15.84 3.88
N GLY A 101 13.55 -15.09 3.29
CA GLY A 101 12.30 -15.61 2.76
C GLY A 101 12.50 -16.63 1.64
N MET A 102 13.44 -16.38 0.71
CA MET A 102 13.80 -17.33 -0.34
C MET A 102 14.37 -18.63 0.24
N ILE A 103 15.26 -18.55 1.23
CA ILE A 103 15.84 -19.73 1.90
C ILE A 103 14.74 -20.53 2.60
N ALA A 104 13.78 -19.86 3.27
CA ALA A 104 12.67 -20.51 3.93
C ALA A 104 11.76 -21.27 2.95
N ILE A 105 11.39 -20.63 1.84
CA ILE A 105 10.57 -21.25 0.79
C ILE A 105 11.29 -22.42 0.15
N PHE A 106 12.57 -22.26 -0.17
CA PHE A 106 13.41 -23.32 -0.72
C PHE A 106 13.42 -24.54 0.21
N ALA A 107 13.71 -24.32 1.49
CA ALA A 107 13.75 -25.37 2.49
C ALA A 107 12.39 -26.08 2.63
N ALA A 108 11.29 -25.32 2.68
CA ALA A 108 9.95 -25.89 2.76
C ALA A 108 9.61 -26.77 1.54
N VAL A 109 9.89 -26.31 0.33
CA VAL A 109 9.58 -27.06 -0.89
C VAL A 109 10.44 -28.33 -1.04
N VAL A 110 11.72 -28.26 -0.65
CA VAL A 110 12.59 -29.47 -0.66
C VAL A 110 12.05 -30.56 0.26
N THR A 111 11.55 -30.20 1.45
CA THR A 111 10.98 -31.19 2.38
C THR A 111 9.68 -31.79 1.92
N PHE A 112 8.79 -31.00 1.29
CA PHE A 112 7.49 -31.50 0.84
C PHE A 112 7.55 -32.28 -0.47
N HIS A 113 8.40 -31.87 -1.41
CA HIS A 113 8.45 -32.43 -2.76
C HIS A 113 9.70 -33.22 -3.08
N GLY A 114 10.76 -33.13 -2.26
CA GLY A 114 12.02 -33.87 -2.45
C GLY A 114 12.83 -33.49 -3.71
N ASN A 115 12.36 -32.57 -4.53
CA ASN A 115 13.00 -32.19 -5.78
C ASN A 115 13.61 -30.78 -5.69
N ILE A 116 14.95 -30.74 -5.72
CA ILE A 116 15.73 -29.51 -5.54
C ILE A 116 15.48 -28.51 -6.67
N MET A 117 15.21 -28.99 -7.90
CA MET A 117 14.98 -28.08 -9.04
C MET A 117 13.67 -27.33 -8.93
N TYR A 118 12.58 -28.00 -8.52
CA TYR A 118 11.32 -27.31 -8.22
C TYR A 118 11.42 -26.34 -7.06
N ALA A 119 12.17 -26.70 -6.01
CA ALA A 119 12.41 -25.83 -4.87
C ALA A 119 13.16 -24.55 -5.26
N PHE A 120 14.15 -24.66 -6.11
CA PHE A 120 14.92 -23.51 -6.59
C PHE A 120 14.06 -22.57 -7.45
N VAL A 121 13.29 -23.13 -8.40
CA VAL A 121 12.41 -22.34 -9.28
C VAL A 121 11.33 -21.62 -8.48
N THR A 122 10.68 -22.31 -7.52
CA THR A 122 9.63 -21.71 -6.68
C THR A 122 10.17 -20.65 -5.73
N ALA A 123 11.32 -20.88 -5.11
CA ALA A 123 11.97 -19.89 -4.24
C ALA A 123 12.37 -18.64 -5.01
N LEU A 124 12.95 -18.79 -6.20
CA LEU A 124 13.33 -17.67 -7.06
C LEU A 124 12.10 -16.88 -7.53
N PHE A 125 11.06 -17.59 -7.99
CA PHE A 125 9.81 -16.96 -8.41
C PHE A 125 9.15 -16.17 -7.28
N CYS A 126 9.00 -16.76 -6.10
CA CYS A 126 8.43 -16.09 -4.94
C CYS A 126 9.31 -14.91 -4.48
N GLY A 127 10.64 -15.06 -4.46
CA GLY A 127 11.57 -14.01 -4.06
C GLY A 127 11.54 -12.79 -4.98
N VAL A 128 11.23 -12.96 -6.27
CA VAL A 128 11.13 -11.86 -7.23
C VAL A 128 9.72 -11.26 -7.25
N VAL A 129 8.66 -12.07 -7.14
CA VAL A 129 7.27 -11.62 -7.33
C VAL A 129 6.63 -11.09 -6.06
N LEU A 130 6.88 -11.72 -4.90
CA LEU A 130 6.24 -11.33 -3.63
C LEU A 130 6.62 -9.92 -3.15
N PRO A 131 7.90 -9.50 -3.13
CA PRO A 131 8.27 -8.19 -2.60
C PRO A 131 7.58 -7.02 -3.30
N PRO A 132 7.55 -6.92 -4.64
CA PRO A 132 6.85 -5.82 -5.31
C PRO A 132 5.33 -5.83 -5.09
N ILE A 133 4.72 -7.01 -4.91
CA ILE A 133 3.29 -7.12 -4.59
C ILE A 133 3.03 -6.58 -3.19
N ILE A 134 3.82 -6.98 -2.20
CA ILE A 134 3.70 -6.49 -0.81
C ILE A 134 3.89 -4.98 -0.77
N LEU A 135 4.91 -4.43 -1.43
CA LEU A 135 5.16 -3.00 -1.51
C LEU A 135 3.99 -2.25 -2.16
N LYS A 136 3.38 -2.79 -3.23
CA LYS A 136 2.19 -2.20 -3.86
C LYS A 136 0.99 -2.18 -2.91
N ILE A 137 0.79 -3.23 -2.12
CA ILE A 137 -0.30 -3.31 -1.13
C ILE A 137 -0.07 -2.27 -0.02
N LEU A 138 1.15 -2.18 0.53
CA LEU A 138 1.51 -1.21 1.56
C LEU A 138 1.36 0.23 1.05
N ARG A 139 1.87 0.52 -0.16
CA ARG A 139 1.67 1.80 -0.85
C ARG A 139 0.18 2.15 -0.96
N SER A 140 -0.64 1.22 -1.48
CA SER A 140 -2.08 1.45 -1.65
C SER A 140 -2.79 1.72 -0.32
N ARG A 141 -2.44 0.99 0.75
CA ARG A 141 -2.99 1.21 2.10
C ARG A 141 -2.59 2.59 2.64
N ARG A 142 -1.32 2.98 2.50
CA ARG A 142 -0.82 4.28 2.94
C ARG A 142 -1.45 5.43 2.17
N GLN A 143 -1.52 5.32 0.83
CA GLN A 143 -2.18 6.31 -0.03
C GLN A 143 -3.66 6.47 0.30
N LYS A 144 -4.40 5.37 0.53
CA LYS A 144 -5.81 5.42 0.95
C LYS A 144 -5.99 6.15 2.29
N LYS A 145 -5.09 5.89 3.25
CA LYS A 145 -5.13 6.56 4.55
C LYS A 145 -4.79 8.04 4.42
N PHE A 146 -3.78 8.39 3.60
CA PHE A 146 -3.42 9.77 3.30
C PHE A 146 -4.60 10.52 2.67
N SER A 147 -5.17 10.00 1.57
CA SER A 147 -6.29 10.62 0.89
C SER A 147 -7.51 10.81 1.80
N ALA A 148 -7.78 9.86 2.71
CA ALA A 148 -8.89 9.98 3.65
C ALA A 148 -8.71 11.12 4.67
N GLN A 149 -7.47 11.40 5.09
CA GLN A 149 -7.12 12.47 6.02
C GLN A 149 -6.88 13.82 5.32
N PHE A 150 -6.62 13.81 4.02
CA PHE A 150 -6.15 14.98 3.28
C PHE A 150 -7.10 16.16 3.30
N PRO A 151 -8.43 16.01 3.18
CA PRO A 151 -9.35 17.13 3.32
C PRO A 151 -9.26 17.83 4.68
N ASP A 152 -9.08 17.05 5.76
CA ASP A 152 -8.96 17.60 7.12
C ASP A 152 -7.65 18.38 7.28
N GLY A 153 -6.56 17.90 6.65
CA GLY A 153 -5.30 18.63 6.57
C GLY A 153 -5.43 19.96 5.80
N ILE A 154 -6.16 19.95 4.67
CA ILE A 154 -6.45 21.18 3.91
C ILE A 154 -7.26 22.16 4.75
N ASP A 155 -8.24 21.71 5.53
CA ASP A 155 -9.05 22.59 6.39
C ASP A 155 -8.22 23.27 7.49
N ILE A 156 -7.19 22.59 8.03
CA ILE A 156 -6.23 23.22 8.95
C ILE A 156 -5.49 24.34 8.24
N ILE A 157 -5.03 24.12 7.00
CA ILE A 157 -4.37 25.15 6.20
C ILE A 157 -5.32 26.33 5.97
N VAL A 158 -6.56 26.08 5.55
CA VAL A 158 -7.58 27.13 5.29
C VAL A 158 -7.83 27.97 6.54
N ARG A 159 -8.02 27.32 7.70
CA ARG A 159 -8.22 28.04 8.98
C ARG A 159 -7.02 28.92 9.34
N SER A 160 -5.81 28.40 9.15
CA SER A 160 -4.58 29.13 9.41
C SER A 160 -4.41 30.34 8.49
N LEU A 161 -4.69 30.18 7.19
CA LEU A 161 -4.65 31.26 6.21
C LEU A 161 -5.70 32.36 6.50
N ARG A 162 -6.92 31.96 6.90
CA ARG A 162 -7.98 32.90 7.33
C ARG A 162 -7.62 33.65 8.59
N ALA A 163 -6.81 33.06 9.48
CA ALA A 163 -6.26 33.75 10.64
C ALA A 163 -5.07 34.69 10.31
N GLY A 164 -4.71 34.83 9.02
CA GLY A 164 -3.63 35.70 8.54
C GLY A 164 -2.23 35.05 8.61
N HIS A 165 -2.10 33.79 8.92
CA HIS A 165 -0.80 33.15 8.92
C HIS A 165 -0.30 32.88 7.49
N PRO A 166 1.00 33.02 7.23
CA PRO A 166 1.58 32.67 5.94
C PRO A 166 1.56 31.16 5.68
N VAL A 167 1.56 30.76 4.41
CA VAL A 167 1.47 29.35 3.96
C VAL A 167 2.47 28.41 4.67
N PRO A 168 3.76 28.78 4.87
CA PRO A 168 4.70 27.90 5.57
C PRO A 168 4.29 27.58 7.01
N ILE A 169 3.71 28.56 7.72
CA ILE A 169 3.20 28.33 9.09
C ILE A 169 1.98 27.41 9.05
N ALA A 170 1.05 27.62 8.12
CA ALA A 170 -0.11 26.75 7.94
C ALA A 170 0.28 25.28 7.69
N ILE A 171 1.30 25.07 6.86
CA ILE A 171 1.87 23.73 6.58
C ILE A 171 2.47 23.11 7.86
N THR A 172 3.19 23.91 8.64
CA THR A 172 3.77 23.46 9.92
C THR A 172 2.69 23.01 10.91
N MET A 173 1.54 23.69 10.94
CA MET A 173 0.41 23.33 11.79
C MET A 173 -0.15 21.96 11.40
N VAL A 174 -0.32 21.68 10.11
CA VAL A 174 -0.73 20.33 9.64
C VAL A 174 0.25 19.26 10.10
N GLY A 175 1.56 19.51 9.97
CA GLY A 175 2.60 18.59 10.41
C GLY A 175 2.57 18.28 11.91
N LYS A 176 2.07 19.21 12.73
CA LYS A 176 1.98 19.07 14.19
C LYS A 176 0.66 18.47 14.67
N GLU A 177 -0.45 18.83 14.05
CA GLU A 177 -1.80 18.47 14.50
C GLU A 177 -2.29 17.13 13.93
N MET A 178 -1.86 16.80 12.70
CA MET A 178 -2.34 15.59 12.02
C MET A 178 -1.53 14.35 12.39
N THR A 179 -2.22 13.20 12.38
CA THR A 179 -1.59 11.89 12.56
C THR A 179 -0.97 11.39 11.25
N ASP A 180 -0.10 10.36 11.37
CA ASP A 180 0.47 9.70 10.19
C ASP A 180 -0.60 9.10 9.26
N PRO A 181 -0.42 9.18 7.94
CA PRO A 181 0.75 9.65 7.19
C PRO A 181 0.79 11.17 6.88
N ILE A 182 -0.29 11.93 7.07
CA ILE A 182 -0.32 13.37 6.75
C ILE A 182 0.66 14.15 7.61
N GLY A 183 0.61 13.98 8.93
CA GLY A 183 1.47 14.74 9.85
C GLY A 183 2.95 14.55 9.54
N SER A 184 3.37 13.32 9.24
CA SER A 184 4.76 13.04 8.89
C SER A 184 5.20 13.67 7.57
N GLU A 185 4.35 13.60 6.54
CA GLU A 185 4.71 14.14 5.22
C GLU A 185 4.71 15.66 5.20
N PHE A 186 3.72 16.30 5.83
CA PHE A 186 3.70 17.76 5.98
C PHE A 186 4.78 18.26 6.96
N GLY A 187 5.14 17.44 7.95
CA GLY A 187 6.30 17.70 8.79
C GLY A 187 7.61 17.75 7.99
N ILE A 188 7.78 16.85 7.01
CA ILE A 188 8.94 16.88 6.11
C ILE A 188 8.93 18.14 5.24
N VAL A 189 7.76 18.54 4.72
CA VAL A 189 7.63 19.78 3.95
C VAL A 189 8.01 20.99 4.81
N SER A 190 7.53 21.04 6.06
CA SER A 190 7.88 22.10 7.01
C SER A 190 9.39 22.15 7.28
N ASP A 191 10.04 20.99 7.44
CA ASP A 191 11.49 20.91 7.58
C ASP A 191 12.20 21.45 6.30
N GLU A 192 11.77 21.03 5.11
CA GLU A 192 12.35 21.49 3.83
C GLU A 192 12.25 23.02 3.69
N LEU A 193 11.10 23.61 4.02
CA LEU A 193 10.89 25.06 4.01
C LEU A 193 11.78 25.78 5.04
N THR A 194 11.90 25.24 6.25
CA THR A 194 12.72 25.82 7.33
C THR A 194 14.20 25.83 6.94
N TYR A 195 14.65 24.83 6.20
CA TYR A 195 16.05 24.75 5.73
C TYR A 195 16.32 25.42 4.37
N GLY A 196 15.35 26.22 3.88
CA GLY A 196 15.56 27.09 2.72
C GLY A 196 15.16 26.52 1.37
N SER A 197 14.47 25.37 1.35
CA SER A 197 13.85 24.87 0.12
C SER A 197 12.71 25.80 -0.31
N ASP A 198 12.56 26.02 -1.61
CA ASP A 198 11.41 26.74 -2.14
C ASP A 198 10.12 25.96 -1.95
N LEU A 199 9.00 26.68 -1.74
CA LEU A 199 7.68 26.08 -1.48
C LEU A 199 7.25 25.15 -2.62
N GLU A 200 7.46 25.56 -3.88
CA GLU A 200 7.10 24.73 -5.04
C GLU A 200 7.89 23.42 -5.06
N THR A 201 9.19 23.49 -4.80
CA THR A 201 10.08 22.31 -4.74
C THR A 201 9.67 21.40 -3.59
N ALA A 202 9.38 21.92 -2.41
CA ALA A 202 8.96 21.13 -1.26
C ALA A 202 7.60 20.44 -1.50
N MET A 203 6.65 21.12 -2.17
CA MET A 203 5.37 20.56 -2.56
C MET A 203 5.50 19.47 -3.64
N ARG A 204 6.38 19.68 -4.61
CA ARG A 204 6.70 18.67 -5.64
C ARG A 204 7.32 17.42 -5.01
N ASN A 205 8.23 17.60 -4.06
CA ASN A 205 8.81 16.50 -3.29
C ASN A 205 7.74 15.72 -2.50
N LEU A 206 6.77 16.42 -1.90
CA LEU A 206 5.61 15.80 -1.24
C LEU A 206 4.84 14.90 -2.21
N TYR A 207 4.54 15.42 -3.42
CA TYR A 207 3.86 14.63 -4.44
C TYR A 207 4.64 13.37 -4.83
N PHE A 208 5.94 13.45 -5.05
CA PHE A 208 6.77 12.29 -5.38
C PHE A 208 6.80 11.25 -4.26
N ARG A 209 6.83 11.69 -2.99
CA ARG A 209 6.85 10.78 -1.83
C ARG A 209 5.51 10.09 -1.59
N VAL A 210 4.40 10.76 -1.81
CA VAL A 210 3.06 10.24 -1.51
C VAL A 210 2.40 9.61 -2.72
N GLY A 211 2.38 10.31 -3.86
CA GLY A 211 1.86 9.83 -5.14
C GLY A 211 0.36 9.57 -5.14
N THR A 212 -0.46 10.39 -4.48
CA THR A 212 -1.93 10.34 -4.55
C THR A 212 -2.45 11.23 -5.65
N ASP A 213 -3.60 10.86 -6.24
CA ASP A 213 -4.20 11.55 -7.39
C ASP A 213 -4.70 12.98 -7.06
N ASP A 214 -4.99 13.26 -5.79
CA ASP A 214 -5.52 14.55 -5.36
C ASP A 214 -4.41 15.60 -5.08
N LEU A 215 -3.16 15.16 -4.84
CA LEU A 215 -2.03 16.03 -4.53
C LEU A 215 -1.63 16.98 -5.68
N PRO A 216 -1.62 16.58 -6.97
CA PRO A 216 -1.26 17.49 -8.06
C PRO A 216 -2.12 18.74 -8.08
N LEU A 217 -3.44 18.61 -7.83
CA LEU A 217 -4.36 19.76 -7.78
C LEU A 217 -3.99 20.72 -6.64
N PHE A 218 -3.68 20.17 -5.47
CA PHE A 218 -3.24 20.96 -4.33
C PHE A 218 -1.91 21.67 -4.59
N VAL A 219 -0.91 20.96 -5.12
CA VAL A 219 0.41 21.53 -5.46
C VAL A 219 0.26 22.65 -6.48
N THR A 220 -0.55 22.44 -7.52
CA THR A 220 -0.80 23.45 -8.55
C THR A 220 -1.54 24.66 -7.97
N ALA A 221 -2.55 24.48 -7.13
CA ALA A 221 -3.27 25.57 -6.48
C ALA A 221 -2.33 26.45 -5.64
N VAL A 222 -1.46 25.80 -4.83
CA VAL A 222 -0.47 26.54 -4.00
C VAL A 222 0.57 27.27 -4.85
N ALA A 223 1.04 26.65 -5.95
CA ALA A 223 2.03 27.27 -6.84
C ALA A 223 1.46 28.48 -7.59
N ILE A 224 0.24 28.37 -8.14
CA ILE A 224 -0.40 29.48 -8.89
C ILE A 224 -0.68 30.67 -7.97
N GLN A 225 -1.23 30.43 -6.78
CA GLN A 225 -1.60 31.52 -5.87
C GLN A 225 -0.42 32.28 -5.28
N ARG A 226 0.76 31.67 -5.24
CA ARG A 226 1.99 32.38 -4.90
C ARG A 226 2.33 33.50 -5.92
N THR A 227 2.02 33.23 -7.20
CA THR A 227 2.34 34.16 -8.29
C THR A 227 1.24 35.22 -8.53
N THR A 228 -0.03 34.85 -8.33
CA THR A 228 -1.19 35.72 -8.61
C THR A 228 -1.70 36.51 -7.42
N GLY A 229 -1.29 36.15 -6.18
CA GLY A 229 -1.71 36.85 -4.95
C GLY A 229 -3.20 36.75 -4.62
N GLY A 230 -3.92 35.78 -5.22
CA GLY A 230 -5.34 35.57 -4.99
C GLY A 230 -5.68 34.89 -3.65
N ASN A 231 -6.97 34.65 -3.41
CA ASN A 231 -7.47 34.02 -2.18
C ASN A 231 -7.21 32.51 -2.15
N LEU A 232 -5.99 32.09 -1.77
CA LEU A 232 -5.63 30.67 -1.64
C LEU A 232 -6.57 29.91 -0.69
N GLY A 233 -7.04 30.56 0.38
CA GLY A 233 -7.94 29.92 1.35
C GLY A 233 -9.24 29.43 0.71
N GLU A 234 -9.87 30.24 -0.14
CA GLU A 234 -11.11 29.89 -0.84
C GLU A 234 -10.90 28.73 -1.83
N ILE A 235 -9.80 28.76 -2.59
CA ILE A 235 -9.48 27.67 -3.53
C ILE A 235 -9.26 26.36 -2.80
N LEU A 236 -8.52 26.38 -1.69
CA LEU A 236 -8.25 25.18 -0.89
C LEU A 236 -9.52 24.67 -0.18
N GLU A 237 -10.41 25.55 0.26
CA GLU A 237 -11.71 25.17 0.81
C GLU A 237 -12.57 24.44 -0.22
N ASN A 238 -12.67 24.99 -1.43
CA ASN A 238 -13.37 24.35 -2.55
C ASN A 238 -12.74 23.00 -2.90
N LEU A 239 -11.42 22.90 -2.92
CA LEU A 239 -10.70 21.66 -3.16
C LEU A 239 -11.00 20.61 -2.09
N SER A 240 -11.00 21.00 -0.81
CA SER A 240 -11.37 20.11 0.31
C SER A 240 -12.81 19.59 0.15
N ALA A 241 -13.75 20.46 -0.20
CA ALA A 241 -15.14 20.08 -0.43
C ALA A 241 -15.27 19.07 -1.59
N VAL A 242 -14.63 19.33 -2.72
CA VAL A 242 -14.63 18.43 -3.90
C VAL A 242 -14.07 17.05 -3.55
N ILE A 243 -12.95 16.99 -2.81
CA ILE A 243 -12.34 15.73 -2.40
C ILE A 243 -13.31 14.97 -1.46
N ARG A 244 -13.95 15.64 -0.49
CA ARG A 244 -14.93 15.02 0.40
C ARG A 244 -16.13 14.46 -0.35
N ASP A 245 -16.68 15.22 -1.28
CA ASP A 245 -17.83 14.78 -2.06
C ASP A 245 -17.49 13.59 -2.97
N ARG A 246 -16.29 13.58 -3.54
CA ARG A 246 -15.76 12.41 -4.25
C ARG A 246 -15.70 11.16 -3.35
N PHE A 247 -15.27 11.30 -2.09
CA PHE A 247 -15.26 10.17 -1.14
C PHE A 247 -16.66 9.73 -0.74
N LYS A 248 -17.62 10.66 -0.55
CA LYS A 248 -19.03 10.34 -0.27
C LYS A 248 -19.64 9.58 -1.45
N MET A 249 -19.42 10.09 -2.67
CA MET A 249 -19.91 9.45 -3.90
C MET A 249 -19.37 8.03 -4.03
N ARG A 250 -18.06 7.82 -3.89
CA ARG A 250 -17.43 6.49 -3.94
C ARG A 250 -17.98 5.54 -2.86
N ARG A 251 -18.34 6.04 -1.67
CA ARG A 251 -18.97 5.23 -0.63
C ARG A 251 -20.41 4.84 -1.02
N LYS A 252 -21.19 5.79 -1.53
CA LYS A 252 -22.55 5.55 -1.99
C LYS A 252 -22.60 4.51 -3.11
N ILE A 253 -21.72 4.64 -4.10
CA ILE A 253 -21.62 3.68 -5.21
C ILE A 253 -21.24 2.28 -4.70
N ARG A 254 -20.28 2.18 -3.76
CA ARG A 254 -19.93 0.88 -3.17
C ARG A 254 -21.07 0.26 -2.39
N ALA A 255 -21.89 1.05 -1.70
CA ALA A 255 -23.07 0.57 -0.98
C ALA A 255 -24.12 0.03 -1.97
N LEU A 256 -24.45 0.77 -3.03
CA LEU A 256 -25.37 0.33 -4.08
C LEU A 256 -24.86 -0.93 -4.81
N ALA A 257 -23.59 -0.97 -5.12
CA ALA A 257 -22.97 -2.14 -5.75
C ALA A 257 -22.89 -3.36 -4.81
N ALA A 258 -22.95 -3.17 -3.49
CA ALA A 258 -22.92 -4.27 -2.53
C ALA A 258 -24.21 -5.10 -2.59
N GLU A 259 -25.37 -4.48 -2.76
CA GLU A 259 -26.66 -5.16 -2.94
C GLU A 259 -26.65 -6.04 -4.19
N GLY A 260 -26.20 -5.49 -5.32
CA GLY A 260 -26.06 -6.26 -6.57
C GLY A 260 -25.07 -7.42 -6.44
N ARG A 261 -23.97 -7.24 -5.69
CA ARG A 261 -23.01 -8.31 -5.41
C ARG A 261 -23.59 -9.44 -4.58
N ALA A 262 -24.34 -9.08 -3.53
CA ALA A 262 -24.99 -10.07 -2.67
C ALA A 262 -26.02 -10.89 -3.47
N SER A 263 -26.87 -10.23 -4.28
CA SER A 263 -27.83 -10.89 -5.15
C SER A 263 -27.15 -11.80 -6.17
N ALA A 264 -26.08 -11.34 -6.82
CA ALA A 264 -25.30 -12.16 -7.77
C ALA A 264 -24.68 -13.38 -7.11
N LEU A 265 -24.17 -13.25 -5.89
CA LEU A 265 -23.58 -14.35 -5.15
C LEU A 265 -24.62 -15.41 -4.77
N ILE A 266 -25.80 -14.96 -4.28
CA ILE A 266 -26.91 -15.87 -3.95
C ILE A 266 -27.39 -16.61 -5.19
N LEU A 267 -27.67 -15.88 -6.29
CA LEU A 267 -28.12 -16.50 -7.54
C LEU A 267 -27.10 -17.50 -8.11
N SER A 268 -25.80 -17.22 -7.99
CA SER A 268 -24.73 -18.10 -8.48
C SER A 268 -24.51 -19.29 -7.58
N SER A 269 -24.73 -19.15 -6.28
CA SER A 269 -24.55 -20.27 -5.31
C SER A 269 -25.71 -21.25 -5.32
N LEU A 270 -26.91 -20.83 -5.72
CA LEU A 270 -28.14 -21.62 -5.65
C LEU A 270 -28.08 -22.91 -6.51
N PRO A 271 -27.70 -22.88 -7.81
CA PRO A 271 -27.55 -24.10 -8.61
C PRO A 271 -26.49 -25.06 -8.06
N ILE A 272 -25.36 -24.50 -7.57
CA ILE A 272 -24.27 -25.29 -7.00
C ILE A 272 -24.72 -25.95 -5.69
N GLY A 273 -25.38 -25.17 -4.83
CA GLY A 273 -25.93 -25.69 -3.56
C GLY A 273 -26.97 -26.77 -3.80
N MET A 274 -27.85 -26.58 -4.78
CA MET A 274 -28.88 -27.55 -5.14
C MET A 274 -28.25 -28.83 -5.68
N PHE A 275 -27.23 -28.72 -6.54
CA PHE A 275 -26.50 -29.89 -7.04
C PHE A 275 -25.84 -30.69 -5.90
N ILE A 276 -25.16 -30.04 -5.00
CA ILE A 276 -24.51 -30.66 -3.83
C ILE A 276 -25.56 -31.33 -2.92
N THR A 277 -26.66 -30.64 -2.65
CA THR A 277 -27.72 -31.12 -1.77
C THR A 277 -28.35 -32.42 -2.34
N ILE A 278 -28.68 -32.43 -3.64
CA ILE A 278 -29.24 -33.62 -4.30
C ILE A 278 -28.25 -34.77 -4.29
N GLN A 279 -26.95 -34.48 -4.52
CA GLN A 279 -25.92 -35.50 -4.48
C GLN A 279 -25.76 -36.14 -3.09
N PHE A 280 -25.96 -35.34 -2.02
CA PHE A 280 -25.92 -35.86 -0.64
C PHE A 280 -27.18 -36.64 -0.22
N LEU A 281 -28.38 -36.15 -0.58
CA LEU A 281 -29.64 -36.77 -0.19
C LEU A 281 -29.96 -37.99 -1.02
N VAL A 282 -29.68 -37.97 -2.31
CA VAL A 282 -30.01 -39.07 -3.25
C VAL A 282 -28.81 -39.34 -4.17
N PRO A 283 -27.76 -40.03 -3.70
CA PRO A 283 -26.56 -40.28 -4.49
C PRO A 283 -26.80 -40.99 -5.81
N THR A 284 -27.88 -41.82 -5.87
CA THR A 284 -28.26 -42.59 -7.05
C THR A 284 -28.89 -41.72 -8.15
N PHE A 285 -29.36 -40.47 -7.81
CA PHE A 285 -30.04 -39.63 -8.77
C PHE A 285 -29.11 -39.22 -9.94
N TYR A 286 -27.94 -38.74 -9.63
CA TYR A 286 -26.95 -38.43 -10.68
C TYR A 286 -26.09 -39.64 -11.04
N GLY A 287 -25.90 -40.59 -10.12
CA GLY A 287 -25.11 -41.80 -10.34
C GLY A 287 -25.58 -42.67 -11.51
N SER A 288 -26.91 -42.75 -11.72
CA SER A 288 -27.50 -43.55 -12.80
C SER A 288 -27.28 -42.94 -14.20
N VAL A 289 -27.10 -41.60 -14.29
CA VAL A 289 -27.00 -40.89 -15.57
C VAL A 289 -25.61 -40.29 -15.83
N TRP A 290 -24.70 -40.41 -14.84
CA TRP A 290 -23.37 -39.78 -14.90
C TRP A 290 -22.50 -40.25 -16.06
N ASN A 291 -22.66 -41.48 -16.49
CA ASN A 291 -21.89 -42.09 -17.56
C ASN A 291 -22.46 -41.82 -18.96
N GLN A 292 -23.63 -41.21 -19.07
CA GLN A 292 -24.24 -40.88 -20.36
C GLN A 292 -23.60 -39.64 -20.95
N ASP A 293 -23.21 -39.71 -22.24
CA ASP A 293 -22.57 -38.59 -22.92
C ASP A 293 -23.51 -37.38 -23.03
N LEU A 294 -24.80 -37.57 -23.15
CA LEU A 294 -25.81 -36.54 -23.17
C LEU A 294 -25.82 -35.72 -21.87
N THR A 295 -25.66 -36.38 -20.71
CA THR A 295 -25.62 -35.72 -19.39
C THR A 295 -24.37 -34.86 -19.24
N LYS A 296 -23.22 -35.36 -19.72
CA LYS A 296 -21.96 -34.56 -19.68
C LYS A 296 -22.06 -33.32 -20.54
N ILE A 297 -22.64 -33.43 -21.73
CA ILE A 297 -22.85 -32.30 -22.64
C ILE A 297 -23.83 -31.30 -22.02
N ALA A 298 -24.95 -31.75 -21.45
CA ALA A 298 -25.94 -30.91 -20.82
C ALA A 298 -25.37 -30.15 -19.61
N LEU A 299 -24.60 -30.84 -18.73
CA LEU A 299 -23.90 -30.20 -17.61
C LEU A 299 -22.84 -29.20 -18.05
N GLY A 300 -22.10 -29.54 -19.10
CA GLY A 300 -21.11 -28.62 -19.69
C GLY A 300 -21.76 -27.35 -20.24
N LEU A 301 -22.87 -27.48 -20.96
CA LEU A 301 -23.65 -26.33 -21.47
C LEU A 301 -24.24 -25.49 -20.33
N ALA A 302 -24.81 -26.11 -19.29
CA ALA A 302 -25.36 -25.42 -18.14
C ALA A 302 -24.26 -24.65 -17.38
N ALA A 303 -23.09 -25.27 -17.16
CA ALA A 303 -21.95 -24.61 -16.51
C ALA A 303 -21.40 -23.45 -17.35
N GLY A 304 -21.34 -23.63 -18.68
CA GLY A 304 -20.95 -22.56 -19.61
C GLY A 304 -21.91 -21.38 -19.59
N TRP A 305 -23.23 -21.65 -19.61
CA TRP A 305 -24.26 -20.62 -19.52
C TRP A 305 -24.24 -19.87 -18.20
N MET A 306 -24.05 -20.60 -17.09
CA MET A 306 -23.86 -20.00 -15.76
C MET A 306 -22.60 -19.14 -15.69
N GLY A 307 -21.51 -19.57 -16.35
CA GLY A 307 -20.28 -18.78 -16.47
C GLY A 307 -20.49 -17.45 -17.20
N VAL A 308 -21.23 -17.47 -18.31
CA VAL A 308 -21.60 -16.26 -19.07
C VAL A 308 -22.47 -15.34 -18.22
N GLY A 309 -23.48 -15.86 -17.52
CA GLY A 309 -24.33 -15.10 -16.60
C GLY A 309 -23.52 -14.42 -15.49
N ASN A 310 -22.61 -15.16 -14.86
CA ASN A 310 -21.69 -14.63 -13.83
C ASN A 310 -20.77 -13.54 -14.37
N LEU A 311 -20.25 -13.70 -15.58
CA LEU A 311 -19.39 -12.73 -16.22
C LEU A 311 -20.14 -11.41 -16.53
N ILE A 312 -21.37 -11.51 -17.00
CA ILE A 312 -22.23 -10.34 -17.23
C ILE A 312 -22.53 -9.62 -15.92
N MET A 313 -22.97 -10.37 -14.87
CA MET A 313 -23.23 -9.80 -13.55
C MET A 313 -21.98 -9.15 -12.95
N TRP A 314 -20.82 -9.80 -13.05
CA TRP A 314 -19.55 -9.24 -12.57
C TRP A 314 -19.20 -7.93 -13.30
N ARG A 315 -19.43 -7.85 -14.61
CA ARG A 315 -19.19 -6.65 -15.41
C ARG A 315 -20.16 -5.52 -15.04
N MET A 316 -21.44 -5.83 -14.78
CA MET A 316 -22.45 -4.86 -14.39
C MET A 316 -22.20 -4.28 -12.98
N VAL A 317 -21.68 -5.08 -12.05
CA VAL A 317 -21.44 -4.66 -10.67
C VAL A 317 -20.09 -3.95 -10.48
N ASN A 318 -19.14 -4.21 -11.39
CA ASN A 318 -17.78 -3.69 -11.29
C ASN A 318 -17.59 -2.44 -12.17
N PHE A 319 -18.39 -1.39 -11.91
CA PHE A 319 -18.19 -0.09 -12.54
C PHE A 319 -16.83 0.50 -12.12
N ARG A 320 -16.01 0.79 -13.12
CA ARG A 320 -14.75 1.52 -12.95
C ARG A 320 -15.07 3.01 -12.95
N ILE A 321 -14.92 3.67 -11.78
CA ILE A 321 -15.05 5.12 -11.59
C ILE A 321 -13.70 5.69 -11.21
#